data_b35e27f81c3bdbb4e08e422d58c32d5a
#
_entry.id   b35e27f81c3bdbb4e08e422d58c32d5a
#
_cell.length_a   1.000
_cell.length_b   1.000
_cell.length_c   1.000
_cell.angle_alpha   90.00
_cell.angle_beta   90.00
_cell.angle_gamma   90.00
#
_symmetry.space_group_name_H-M   'P 1'
#
loop_
_entity.id
_entity.type
_entity.pdbx_description
1 polymer ?
#
loop_
_entity_poly.entity_id
_entity_poly.type
_entity_poly.pdbx_seq_one_letter_code
_entity_poly.pdbx_strand_id
1 'polypeptide(L)'
;MTDLGVTIKPYSLQMISKVIDRGKALLRRAQVTRATFYGIISVGLRFITGPVTAILIMARFTPDLQGYYYTFASVLALSVCVELGFSNIVTYFAGHEWAKLSLDPKGRIVGDADALSRLVSLGQATCRWYLIGGMIVIFGVGTAGYVFFLKSPNVGLAWTFPWFALCMATGINLALMPVWSLLEGCNQVAQIYLFRMVGVVLSAASAWGAIYLGAGLWTGSISITVMLIWSAIFLSWRYRHFFEPFLSRPTGPRVSWWGEIWQVQWRTALSYMSGYFTSQVFTPVLFHFHGAIVAGQFGMTLSIVGAIGAFAGMWSVPRGPQYAVMIARKEYKAIDQLLRHIMKATIVVFLLGGISVWLLVYILNVINHPFAARLLSPLTIAILLLGIIVANALSPTSVYLRAHKREPFVAISIVTGILIGLSTLVLGSQFSAVGVAVAYLGANLILFPWNLAIFYRCRREWHYDVSS
;
A
#
# COMPACT_ATOMS: atom_id res chain seq x y z
N MET A 1 4.34 -11.62 63.58
CA MET A 1 4.30 -10.56 62.56
C MET A 1 4.25 -11.24 61.23
N THR A 2 3.16 -11.62 60.88
CA THR A 2 2.13 -11.62 59.84
C THR A 2 2.69 -11.64 58.42
N ASP A 3 2.68 -12.87 57.93
CA ASP A 3 2.78 -13.24 56.49
C ASP A 3 1.52 -12.75 55.73
N LEU A 4 1.69 -11.90 54.73
CA LEU A 4 0.64 -11.56 53.78
C LEU A 4 0.86 -12.39 52.48
N GLY A 5 0.40 -13.65 52.55
CA GLY A 5 0.28 -14.53 51.40
C GLY A 5 -0.86 -14.06 50.48
N VAL A 6 -0.53 -13.39 49.37
CA VAL A 6 -1.49 -13.12 48.30
C VAL A 6 -1.66 -14.40 47.47
N THR A 7 -2.66 -15.20 47.81
CA THR A 7 -3.09 -16.35 47.06
C THR A 7 -3.87 -15.87 45.81
N ILE A 8 -3.22 -15.82 44.65
CA ILE A 8 -3.89 -15.58 43.39
C ILE A 8 -4.77 -16.79 43.11
N LYS A 9 -6.09 -16.59 43.15
CA LYS A 9 -7.11 -17.65 42.96
C LYS A 9 -6.90 -18.35 41.60
N PRO A 10 -6.89 -19.70 41.54
CA PRO A 10 -6.68 -20.47 40.28
C PRO A 10 -7.79 -20.29 39.24
N TYR A 11 -8.89 -19.63 39.56
CA TYR A 11 -10.02 -19.37 38.65
C TYR A 11 -9.68 -18.43 37.49
N SER A 12 -8.76 -17.49 37.66
CA SER A 12 -8.37 -16.53 36.61
C SER A 12 -7.53 -17.18 35.50
N LEU A 13 -6.65 -18.11 35.86
CA LEU A 13 -5.82 -18.83 34.89
C LEU A 13 -6.61 -19.83 34.05
N GLN A 14 -7.62 -20.50 34.64
CA GLN A 14 -8.51 -21.39 33.90
C GLN A 14 -9.46 -20.64 32.96
N MET A 15 -9.87 -19.42 33.32
CA MET A 15 -10.69 -18.59 32.44
C MET A 15 -9.88 -18.07 31.24
N ILE A 16 -8.66 -17.67 31.47
CA ILE A 16 -7.72 -17.23 30.42
C ILE A 16 -7.38 -18.41 29.48
N SER A 17 -7.11 -19.61 30.01
CA SER A 17 -6.84 -20.80 29.19
C SER A 17 -8.06 -21.17 28.33
N LYS A 18 -9.27 -21.16 28.88
CA LYS A 18 -10.52 -21.42 28.14
C LYS A 18 -10.78 -20.39 27.03
N VAL A 19 -10.48 -19.11 27.26
CA VAL A 19 -10.59 -18.06 26.23
C VAL A 19 -9.56 -18.29 25.13
N ILE A 20 -8.32 -18.62 25.48
CA ILE A 20 -7.25 -18.95 24.54
C ILE A 20 -7.60 -20.21 23.72
N ASP A 21 -8.15 -21.25 24.35
CA ASP A 21 -8.49 -22.49 23.65
C ASP A 21 -9.74 -22.34 22.78
N ARG A 22 -10.73 -21.55 23.19
CA ARG A 22 -11.84 -21.14 22.33
C ARG A 22 -11.36 -20.31 21.15
N GLY A 23 -10.44 -19.37 21.37
CA GLY A 23 -9.78 -18.61 20.31
C GLY A 23 -9.04 -19.51 19.31
N LYS A 24 -8.25 -20.46 19.80
CA LYS A 24 -7.55 -21.45 18.97
C LYS A 24 -8.52 -22.36 18.18
N ALA A 25 -9.63 -22.78 18.80
CA ALA A 25 -10.66 -23.58 18.14
C ALA A 25 -11.40 -22.80 17.05
N LEU A 26 -11.72 -21.53 17.28
CA LEU A 26 -12.29 -20.61 16.27
C LEU A 26 -11.32 -20.36 15.12
N LEU A 27 -10.05 -20.15 15.40
CA LEU A 27 -9.00 -19.98 14.40
C LEU A 27 -8.79 -21.25 13.55
N ARG A 28 -8.87 -22.44 14.17
CA ARG A 28 -8.83 -23.72 13.46
C ARG A 28 -10.06 -23.94 12.57
N ARG A 29 -11.26 -23.60 13.04
CA ARG A 29 -12.50 -23.68 12.24
C ARG A 29 -12.51 -22.71 11.06
N ALA A 30 -11.88 -21.54 11.21
CA ALA A 30 -11.75 -20.52 10.16
C ALA A 30 -10.62 -20.81 9.17
N GLN A 31 -9.90 -21.95 9.29
CA GLN A 31 -8.69 -22.26 8.50
C GLN A 31 -7.67 -21.12 8.46
N VAL A 32 -7.57 -20.35 9.54
CA VAL A 32 -6.62 -19.23 9.63
C VAL A 32 -5.22 -19.79 9.76
N THR A 33 -4.46 -19.70 8.68
CA THR A 33 -3.02 -20.03 8.68
C THR A 33 -2.25 -18.97 9.48
N ARG A 34 -1.03 -19.32 9.94
CA ARG A 34 -0.13 -18.35 10.60
C ARG A 34 0.10 -17.10 9.73
N ALA A 35 0.19 -17.28 8.41
CA ALA A 35 0.32 -16.18 7.46
C ALA A 35 -0.89 -15.25 7.50
N THR A 36 -2.11 -15.79 7.44
CA THR A 36 -3.35 -15.01 7.51
C THR A 36 -3.45 -14.23 8.83
N PHE A 37 -3.09 -14.86 9.96
CA PHE A 37 -3.10 -14.21 11.27
C PHE A 37 -2.15 -13.01 11.34
N TYR A 38 -0.88 -13.18 10.94
CA TYR A 38 0.08 -12.08 10.91
C TYR A 38 -0.32 -10.98 9.90
N GLY A 39 -0.89 -11.38 8.77
CA GLY A 39 -1.42 -10.46 7.77
C GLY A 39 -2.53 -9.57 8.34
N ILE A 40 -3.54 -10.15 8.99
CA ILE A 40 -4.63 -9.40 9.62
C ILE A 40 -4.10 -8.44 10.68
N ILE A 41 -3.20 -8.89 11.56
CA ILE A 41 -2.61 -8.03 12.58
C ILE A 41 -1.83 -6.88 11.95
N SER A 42 -1.02 -7.14 10.92
CA SER A 42 -0.23 -6.08 10.28
C SER A 42 -1.09 -5.00 9.62
N VAL A 43 -2.23 -5.39 9.03
CA VAL A 43 -3.21 -4.44 8.48
C VAL A 43 -3.91 -3.66 9.60
N GLY A 44 -4.34 -4.34 10.68
CA GLY A 44 -4.93 -3.70 11.85
C GLY A 44 -3.99 -2.69 12.51
N LEU A 45 -2.70 -3.02 12.64
CA LEU A 45 -1.69 -2.11 13.16
C LEU A 45 -1.53 -0.86 12.28
N ARG A 46 -1.50 -1.02 10.95
CA ARG A 46 -1.45 0.13 10.02
C ARG A 46 -2.66 1.04 10.16
N PHE A 47 -3.84 0.46 10.37
CA PHE A 47 -5.07 1.22 10.61
C PHE A 47 -4.98 2.09 11.87
N ILE A 48 -4.32 1.61 12.93
CA ILE A 48 -4.12 2.38 14.17
C ILE A 48 -2.97 3.38 14.03
N THR A 49 -1.84 2.96 13.42
CA THR A 49 -0.64 3.80 13.34
C THR A 49 -0.83 5.05 12.48
N GLY A 50 -1.64 4.99 11.43
CA GLY A 50 -1.92 6.13 10.56
C GLY A 50 -2.56 7.31 11.30
N PRO A 51 -3.74 7.15 11.92
CA PRO A 51 -4.38 8.20 12.71
C PRO A 51 -3.54 8.73 13.87
N VAL A 52 -2.85 7.84 14.60
CA VAL A 52 -1.95 8.26 15.70
C VAL A 52 -0.82 9.15 15.16
N THR A 53 -0.21 8.77 14.05
CA THR A 53 0.83 9.60 13.40
C THR A 53 0.27 10.95 12.97
N ALA A 54 -0.94 10.98 12.38
CA ALA A 54 -1.59 12.23 11.99
C ALA A 54 -1.84 13.16 13.18
N ILE A 55 -2.33 12.62 14.31
CA ILE A 55 -2.53 13.39 15.55
C ILE A 55 -1.20 13.96 16.06
N LEU A 56 -0.13 13.15 16.07
CA LEU A 56 1.20 13.61 16.52
C LEU A 56 1.75 14.70 15.61
N ILE A 57 1.57 14.58 14.29
CA ILE A 57 1.95 15.62 13.31
C ILE A 57 1.15 16.91 13.59
N MET A 58 -0.17 16.82 13.76
CA MET A 58 -1.00 17.99 14.09
C MET A 58 -0.53 18.69 15.36
N ALA A 59 -0.11 17.92 16.37
CA ALA A 59 0.30 18.44 17.66
C ALA A 59 1.72 19.04 17.68
N ARG A 60 2.63 18.53 16.85
CA ARG A 60 4.07 18.84 16.96
C ARG A 60 4.67 19.56 15.76
N PHE A 61 4.09 19.44 14.57
CA PHE A 61 4.62 20.11 13.38
C PHE A 61 4.03 21.51 13.22
N THR A 62 4.79 22.41 12.61
CA THR A 62 4.24 23.66 12.05
C THR A 62 3.44 23.36 10.79
N PRO A 63 2.52 24.24 10.34
CA PRO A 63 1.77 24.04 9.09
C PRO A 63 2.67 23.82 7.87
N ASP A 64 3.75 24.59 7.77
CA ASP A 64 4.71 24.46 6.68
C ASP A 64 5.46 23.14 6.73
N LEU A 65 5.93 22.74 7.92
CA LEU A 65 6.61 21.44 8.11
C LEU A 65 5.70 20.28 7.72
N GLN A 66 4.41 20.35 8.08
CA GLN A 66 3.40 19.38 7.65
C GLN A 66 3.29 19.34 6.12
N GLY A 67 3.29 20.49 5.45
CA GLY A 67 3.23 20.61 4.02
C GLY A 67 4.39 19.93 3.31
N TYR A 68 5.62 20.25 3.73
CA TYR A 68 6.80 19.59 3.21
C TYR A 68 6.79 18.07 3.46
N TYR A 69 6.39 17.63 4.65
CA TYR A 69 6.34 16.21 5.01
C TYR A 69 5.43 15.39 4.06
N TYR A 70 4.21 15.86 3.82
CA TYR A 70 3.27 15.18 2.92
C TYR A 70 3.65 15.32 1.45
N THR A 71 4.23 16.45 1.07
CA THR A 71 4.71 16.65 -0.31
C THR A 71 5.93 15.78 -0.61
N PHE A 72 6.85 15.62 0.34
CA PHE A 72 7.96 14.65 0.23
C PHE A 72 7.45 13.24 -0.05
N ALA A 73 6.47 12.79 0.74
CA ALA A 73 5.87 11.47 0.57
C ALA A 73 5.22 11.31 -0.82
N SER A 74 4.48 12.31 -1.28
CA SER A 74 3.80 12.29 -2.59
C SER A 74 4.79 12.33 -3.77
N VAL A 75 5.86 13.12 -3.70
CA VAL A 75 6.89 13.14 -4.74
C VAL A 75 7.65 11.81 -4.78
N LEU A 76 7.98 11.24 -3.62
CA LEU A 76 8.63 9.93 -3.56
C LEU A 76 7.73 8.77 -4.00
N ALA A 77 6.42 8.93 -3.97
CA ALA A 77 5.50 7.96 -4.54
C ALA A 77 5.69 7.76 -6.07
N LEU A 78 6.43 8.66 -6.77
CA LEU A 78 6.92 8.41 -8.13
C LEU A 78 7.78 7.14 -8.24
N SER A 79 8.32 6.63 -7.15
CA SER A 79 9.01 5.33 -7.11
C SER A 79 8.12 4.17 -7.61
N VAL A 80 6.80 4.28 -7.52
CA VAL A 80 5.83 3.33 -8.11
C VAL A 80 5.97 3.27 -9.63
N CYS A 81 6.31 4.40 -10.28
CA CYS A 81 6.57 4.43 -11.72
C CYS A 81 7.89 3.74 -12.11
N VAL A 82 8.77 3.51 -11.16
CA VAL A 82 10.02 2.75 -11.35
C VAL A 82 9.80 1.26 -11.06
N GLU A 83 9.01 0.96 -10.04
CA GLU A 83 8.63 -0.41 -9.66
C GLU A 83 7.74 -1.09 -10.70
N LEU A 84 6.79 -0.35 -11.30
CA LEU A 84 5.89 -0.82 -12.37
C LEU A 84 5.09 -2.07 -12.01
N GLY A 85 4.85 -2.35 -10.73
CA GLY A 85 4.18 -3.57 -10.24
C GLY A 85 4.95 -4.86 -10.48
N PHE A 86 6.26 -4.76 -10.73
CA PHE A 86 7.11 -5.90 -11.08
C PHE A 86 7.24 -6.91 -9.93
N SER A 87 7.13 -6.48 -8.67
CA SER A 87 7.14 -7.36 -7.50
C SER A 87 6.12 -8.50 -7.59
N ASN A 88 4.91 -8.23 -8.09
CA ASN A 88 3.89 -9.27 -8.28
C ASN A 88 4.30 -10.33 -9.31
N ILE A 89 4.90 -9.89 -10.41
CA ILE A 89 5.36 -10.79 -11.47
C ILE A 89 6.47 -11.70 -10.97
N VAL A 90 7.44 -11.13 -10.25
CA VAL A 90 8.52 -11.90 -9.61
C VAL A 90 7.95 -12.98 -8.69
N THR A 91 6.95 -12.64 -7.87
CA THR A 91 6.29 -13.60 -6.99
C THR A 91 5.65 -14.76 -7.76
N TYR A 92 4.99 -14.50 -8.90
CA TYR A 92 4.39 -15.55 -9.73
C TYR A 92 5.44 -16.46 -10.38
N PHE A 93 6.46 -15.89 -11.00
CA PHE A 93 7.53 -16.66 -11.64
C PHE A 93 8.33 -17.47 -10.61
N ALA A 94 8.69 -16.86 -9.48
CA ALA A 94 9.37 -17.57 -8.41
C ALA A 94 8.54 -18.74 -7.86
N GLY A 95 7.22 -18.54 -7.71
CA GLY A 95 6.30 -19.59 -7.26
C GLY A 95 6.21 -20.77 -8.23
N HIS A 96 6.28 -20.51 -9.53
CA HIS A 96 6.29 -21.57 -10.53
C HIS A 96 7.55 -22.43 -10.46
N GLU A 97 8.73 -21.82 -10.36
CA GLU A 97 9.98 -22.55 -10.21
C GLU A 97 10.07 -23.25 -8.85
N TRP A 98 9.53 -22.62 -7.79
CA TRP A 98 9.51 -23.18 -6.45
C TRP A 98 8.72 -24.49 -6.31
N ALA A 99 7.81 -24.78 -7.22
CA ALA A 99 7.04 -26.04 -7.22
C ALA A 99 7.93 -27.29 -7.30
N LYS A 100 9.17 -27.15 -7.83
CA LYS A 100 10.17 -28.22 -7.95
C LYS A 100 11.32 -28.08 -6.96
N LEU A 101 11.25 -27.12 -6.04
CA LEU A 101 12.29 -26.76 -5.09
C LEU A 101 11.76 -26.83 -3.65
N SER A 102 12.67 -26.96 -2.70
CA SER A 102 12.36 -26.96 -1.27
C SER A 102 13.53 -26.40 -0.46
N LEU A 103 13.32 -26.19 0.85
CA LEU A 103 14.40 -25.84 1.76
C LEU A 103 14.86 -27.08 2.52
N ASP A 104 16.18 -27.22 2.63
CA ASP A 104 16.78 -28.18 3.56
C ASP A 104 16.68 -27.66 5.02
N PRO A 105 16.99 -28.49 6.05
CA PRO A 105 16.98 -28.06 7.43
C PRO A 105 17.96 -26.91 7.75
N LYS A 106 18.96 -26.67 6.89
CA LYS A 106 19.94 -25.57 7.02
C LYS A 106 19.48 -24.29 6.33
N GLY A 107 18.29 -24.30 5.67
CA GLY A 107 17.73 -23.15 4.95
C GLY A 107 18.33 -22.95 3.56
N ARG A 108 18.98 -23.95 2.96
CA ARG A 108 19.48 -23.93 1.58
C ARG A 108 18.41 -24.42 0.62
N ILE A 109 18.42 -23.89 -0.60
CA ILE A 109 17.51 -24.33 -1.67
C ILE A 109 18.03 -25.65 -2.24
N VAL A 110 17.17 -26.67 -2.29
CA VAL A 110 17.45 -28.00 -2.85
C VAL A 110 16.32 -28.43 -3.79
N GLY A 111 16.62 -29.25 -4.79
CA GLY A 111 15.64 -29.77 -5.74
C GLY A 111 16.17 -29.80 -7.16
N ASP A 112 15.31 -29.56 -8.14
CA ASP A 112 15.62 -29.59 -9.57
C ASP A 112 16.64 -28.51 -9.94
N ALA A 113 17.72 -28.89 -10.64
CA ALA A 113 18.82 -27.99 -10.97
C ALA A 113 18.43 -26.93 -12.00
N ASP A 114 17.54 -27.26 -12.94
CA ASP A 114 17.07 -26.34 -13.96
C ASP A 114 16.13 -25.28 -13.35
N ALA A 115 15.23 -25.71 -12.47
CA ALA A 115 14.34 -24.79 -11.72
C ALA A 115 15.17 -23.84 -10.81
N LEU A 116 16.21 -24.36 -10.15
CA LEU A 116 17.12 -23.53 -9.36
C LEU A 116 17.86 -22.51 -10.22
N SER A 117 18.38 -22.93 -11.39
CA SER A 117 19.06 -22.03 -12.32
C SER A 117 18.13 -20.92 -12.82
N ARG A 118 16.88 -21.25 -13.18
CA ARG A 118 15.86 -20.28 -13.59
C ARG A 118 15.50 -19.32 -12.45
N LEU A 119 15.29 -19.81 -11.23
CA LEU A 119 15.02 -18.99 -10.04
C LEU A 119 16.18 -18.02 -9.76
N VAL A 120 17.43 -18.48 -9.81
CA VAL A 120 18.63 -17.67 -9.61
C VAL A 120 18.73 -16.59 -10.70
N SER A 121 18.53 -16.96 -11.98
CA SER A 121 18.55 -15.99 -13.10
C SER A 121 17.46 -14.92 -12.97
N LEU A 122 16.25 -15.30 -12.56
CA LEU A 122 15.15 -14.38 -12.26
C LEU A 122 15.56 -13.40 -11.16
N GLY A 123 16.07 -13.92 -10.02
CA GLY A 123 16.50 -13.11 -8.89
C GLY A 123 17.58 -12.10 -9.25
N GLN A 124 18.62 -12.54 -9.99
CA GLN A 124 19.70 -11.65 -10.44
C GLN A 124 19.21 -10.55 -11.39
N ALA A 125 18.36 -10.91 -12.38
CA ALA A 125 17.80 -9.95 -13.31
C ALA A 125 16.92 -8.91 -12.59
N THR A 126 16.10 -9.37 -11.65
CA THR A 126 15.23 -8.52 -10.86
C THR A 126 16.02 -7.62 -9.92
N CYS A 127 17.04 -8.14 -9.23
CA CYS A 127 17.92 -7.32 -8.39
C CYS A 127 18.61 -6.21 -9.19
N ARG A 128 19.11 -6.50 -10.42
CA ARG A 128 19.68 -5.46 -11.29
C ARG A 128 18.68 -4.38 -11.65
N TRP A 129 17.44 -4.78 -12.02
CA TRP A 129 16.38 -3.82 -12.33
C TRP A 129 16.09 -2.89 -11.15
N TYR A 130 15.90 -3.46 -9.95
CA TYR A 130 15.56 -2.66 -8.76
C TYR A 130 16.75 -1.86 -8.22
N LEU A 131 18.00 -2.29 -8.42
CA LEU A 131 19.18 -1.47 -8.15
C LEU A 131 19.23 -0.24 -9.04
N ILE A 132 19.00 -0.41 -10.36
CA ILE A 132 18.88 0.71 -11.29
C ILE A 132 17.71 1.61 -10.88
N GLY A 133 16.57 1.02 -10.56
CA GLY A 133 15.39 1.74 -10.06
C GLY A 133 15.67 2.54 -8.79
N GLY A 134 16.39 1.94 -7.82
CA GLY A 134 16.82 2.63 -6.61
C GLY A 134 17.73 3.82 -6.91
N MET A 135 18.67 3.67 -7.85
CA MET A 135 19.52 4.78 -8.32
C MET A 135 18.69 5.88 -9.01
N ILE A 136 17.68 5.52 -9.83
CA ILE A 136 16.77 6.51 -10.43
C ILE A 136 16.01 7.26 -9.34
N VAL A 137 15.58 6.62 -8.28
CA VAL A 137 14.92 7.31 -7.15
C VAL A 137 15.88 8.24 -6.43
N ILE A 138 17.09 7.78 -6.11
CA ILE A 138 18.08 8.58 -5.37
C ILE A 138 18.51 9.83 -6.19
N PHE A 139 18.94 9.62 -7.43
CA PHE A 139 19.49 10.69 -8.24
C PHE A 139 18.43 11.40 -9.08
N GLY A 140 17.54 10.67 -9.75
CA GLY A 140 16.53 11.26 -10.65
C GLY A 140 15.42 11.97 -9.87
N VAL A 141 14.69 11.22 -9.01
CA VAL A 141 13.62 11.81 -8.19
C VAL A 141 14.21 12.78 -7.15
N GLY A 142 15.38 12.44 -6.58
CA GLY A 142 16.10 13.31 -5.65
C GLY A 142 16.41 14.67 -6.24
N THR A 143 17.00 14.73 -7.44
CA THR A 143 17.34 16.00 -8.13
C THR A 143 16.09 16.73 -8.62
N ALA A 144 15.12 16.00 -9.22
CA ALA A 144 13.86 16.60 -9.67
C ALA A 144 13.09 17.24 -8.52
N GLY A 145 12.99 16.54 -7.37
CA GLY A 145 12.37 17.08 -6.16
C GLY A 145 13.15 18.26 -5.58
N TYR A 146 14.48 18.20 -5.59
CA TYR A 146 15.30 19.33 -5.17
C TYR A 146 15.01 20.59 -5.98
N VAL A 147 14.99 20.49 -7.33
CA VAL A 147 14.63 21.61 -8.21
C VAL A 147 13.20 22.07 -7.98
N PHE A 148 12.28 21.15 -7.72
CA PHE A 148 10.87 21.45 -7.41
C PHE A 148 10.76 22.28 -6.11
N PHE A 149 11.41 21.87 -5.03
CA PHE A 149 11.36 22.56 -3.74
C PHE A 149 12.14 23.88 -3.74
N LEU A 150 13.20 24.06 -4.55
CA LEU A 150 13.91 25.33 -4.70
C LEU A 150 13.06 26.48 -5.21
N LYS A 151 12.02 26.17 -6.02
CA LYS A 151 11.10 27.17 -6.57
C LYS A 151 10.04 27.63 -5.56
N SER A 152 9.99 27.02 -4.40
CA SER A 152 9.04 27.39 -3.36
C SER A 152 9.53 28.58 -2.55
N PRO A 153 8.63 29.41 -1.99
CA PRO A 153 9.01 30.51 -1.11
C PRO A 153 9.90 30.00 0.02
N ASN A 154 10.97 30.73 0.30
CA ASN A 154 11.94 30.34 1.32
C ASN A 154 11.32 30.54 2.73
N VAL A 155 10.86 29.47 3.35
CA VAL A 155 10.15 29.47 4.65
C VAL A 155 11.13 29.30 5.82
N GLY A 156 12.46 29.37 5.54
CA GLY A 156 13.50 29.18 6.58
C GLY A 156 13.64 27.74 7.09
N LEU A 157 12.97 26.77 6.45
CA LEU A 157 13.07 25.35 6.82
C LEU A 157 14.30 24.70 6.19
N ALA A 158 15.08 23.99 6.99
CA ALA A 158 16.21 23.17 6.52
C ALA A 158 15.71 21.85 5.91
N TRP A 159 15.16 21.89 4.70
CA TRP A 159 14.53 20.75 4.03
C TRP A 159 15.48 19.91 3.18
N THR A 160 16.60 20.47 2.72
CA THR A 160 17.48 19.84 1.71
C THR A 160 18.09 18.52 2.18
N PHE A 161 18.74 18.49 3.34
CA PHE A 161 19.35 17.27 3.86
C PHE A 161 18.31 16.18 4.20
N PRO A 162 17.20 16.47 4.90
CA PRO A 162 16.12 15.51 5.10
C PRO A 162 15.57 14.93 3.79
N TRP A 163 15.45 15.75 2.73
CA TRP A 163 15.00 15.31 1.42
C TRP A 163 15.93 14.24 0.82
N PHE A 164 17.23 14.54 0.70
CA PHE A 164 18.18 13.58 0.15
C PHE A 164 18.34 12.32 0.99
N ALA A 165 18.31 12.43 2.33
CA ALA A 165 18.33 11.29 3.22
C ALA A 165 17.11 10.40 3.00
N LEU A 166 15.93 11.00 2.80
CA LEU A 166 14.70 10.28 2.53
C LEU A 166 14.73 9.61 1.14
N CYS A 167 15.25 10.27 0.11
CA CYS A 167 15.46 9.70 -1.23
C CYS A 167 16.42 8.50 -1.16
N MET A 168 17.53 8.63 -0.44
CA MET A 168 18.51 7.57 -0.27
C MET A 168 17.89 6.35 0.43
N ALA A 169 17.23 6.57 1.57
CA ALA A 169 16.57 5.49 2.31
C ALA A 169 15.48 4.81 1.46
N THR A 170 14.68 5.58 0.71
CA THR A 170 13.63 5.05 -0.17
C THR A 170 14.22 4.26 -1.34
N GLY A 171 15.29 4.76 -1.98
CA GLY A 171 15.96 4.05 -3.08
C GLY A 171 16.58 2.72 -2.65
N ILE A 172 17.21 2.68 -1.46
CA ILE A 172 17.73 1.44 -0.87
C ILE A 172 16.58 0.48 -0.54
N ASN A 173 15.48 0.99 0.03
CA ASN A 173 14.30 0.18 0.35
C ASN A 173 13.67 -0.41 -0.92
N LEU A 174 13.63 0.36 -2.02
CA LEU A 174 13.17 -0.12 -3.32
C LEU A 174 14.09 -1.24 -3.84
N ALA A 175 15.41 -1.09 -3.72
CA ALA A 175 16.38 -2.10 -4.14
C ALA A 175 16.24 -3.44 -3.39
N LEU A 176 15.62 -3.46 -2.20
CA LEU A 176 15.33 -4.68 -1.43
C LEU A 176 14.00 -5.35 -1.81
N MET A 177 13.13 -4.69 -2.59
CA MET A 177 11.83 -5.27 -2.98
C MET A 177 11.92 -6.66 -3.63
N PRO A 178 12.88 -6.94 -4.55
CA PRO A 178 13.00 -8.27 -5.16
C PRO A 178 13.19 -9.39 -4.15
N VAL A 179 13.90 -9.11 -3.06
CA VAL A 179 14.17 -10.10 -2.00
C VAL A 179 12.86 -10.57 -1.37
N TRP A 180 11.95 -9.65 -1.09
CA TRP A 180 10.64 -9.95 -0.51
C TRP A 180 9.74 -10.69 -1.50
N SER A 181 9.73 -10.27 -2.76
CA SER A 181 8.93 -10.89 -3.82
C SER A 181 9.39 -12.32 -4.12
N LEU A 182 10.70 -12.57 -4.15
CA LEU A 182 11.28 -13.91 -4.29
C LEU A 182 10.88 -14.81 -3.12
N LEU A 183 11.03 -14.33 -1.88
CA LEU A 183 10.67 -15.10 -0.70
C LEU A 183 9.16 -15.39 -0.64
N GLU A 184 8.30 -14.44 -1.03
CA GLU A 184 6.84 -14.67 -1.15
C GLU A 184 6.54 -15.76 -2.18
N GLY A 185 7.16 -15.71 -3.35
CA GLY A 185 7.03 -16.72 -4.40
C GLY A 185 7.55 -18.09 -3.94
N CYS A 186 8.63 -18.12 -3.16
CA CYS A 186 9.21 -19.33 -2.58
C CYS A 186 8.47 -19.83 -1.32
N ASN A 187 7.15 -19.51 -1.19
CA ASN A 187 6.28 -19.98 -0.12
C ASN A 187 6.69 -19.60 1.32
N GLN A 188 7.50 -18.53 1.48
CA GLN A 188 7.92 -18.03 2.80
C GLN A 188 6.92 -16.98 3.35
N VAL A 189 5.67 -17.02 2.92
CA VAL A 189 4.64 -16.00 3.16
C VAL A 189 4.42 -15.73 4.65
N ALA A 190 4.39 -16.77 5.50
CA ALA A 190 4.16 -16.61 6.93
C ALA A 190 5.29 -15.81 7.61
N GLN A 191 6.54 -16.06 7.19
CA GLN A 191 7.72 -15.37 7.73
C GLN A 191 7.75 -13.90 7.28
N ILE A 192 7.36 -13.64 6.03
CA ILE A 192 7.28 -12.28 5.50
C ILE A 192 6.18 -11.47 6.19
N TYR A 193 5.03 -12.06 6.46
CA TYR A 193 3.98 -11.37 7.22
C TYR A 193 4.39 -11.09 8.67
N LEU A 194 5.11 -12.00 9.31
CA LEU A 194 5.72 -11.74 10.63
C LEU A 194 6.72 -10.58 10.54
N PHE A 195 7.63 -10.61 9.56
CA PHE A 195 8.58 -9.52 9.30
C PHE A 195 7.87 -8.17 9.11
N ARG A 196 6.83 -8.13 8.27
CA ARG A 196 6.03 -6.92 8.02
C ARG A 196 5.31 -6.43 9.27
N MET A 197 4.75 -7.33 10.07
CA MET A 197 4.08 -6.99 11.33
C MET A 197 5.04 -6.30 12.30
N VAL A 198 6.21 -6.89 12.54
CA VAL A 198 7.25 -6.29 13.40
C VAL A 198 7.75 -4.97 12.80
N GLY A 199 7.98 -4.93 11.48
CA GLY A 199 8.42 -3.74 10.77
C GLY A 199 7.44 -2.55 10.91
N VAL A 200 6.13 -2.80 10.86
CA VAL A 200 5.12 -1.75 11.09
C VAL A 200 5.23 -1.15 12.48
N VAL A 201 5.43 -1.98 13.50
CA VAL A 201 5.59 -1.52 14.89
C VAL A 201 6.88 -0.70 15.04
N LEU A 202 8.00 -1.19 14.54
CA LEU A 202 9.29 -0.51 14.62
C LEU A 202 9.28 0.83 13.86
N SER A 203 8.74 0.84 12.64
CA SER A 203 8.58 2.07 11.84
C SER A 203 7.68 3.10 12.52
N ALA A 204 6.55 2.66 13.08
CA ALA A 204 5.65 3.55 13.80
C ALA A 204 6.29 4.11 15.07
N ALA A 205 6.90 3.26 15.89
CA ALA A 205 7.56 3.67 17.12
C ALA A 205 8.71 4.67 16.84
N SER A 206 9.53 4.40 15.81
CA SER A 206 10.61 5.32 15.42
C SER A 206 10.09 6.64 14.86
N ALA A 207 9.00 6.62 14.06
CA ALA A 207 8.37 7.84 13.58
C ALA A 207 7.79 8.67 14.74
N TRP A 208 7.08 8.04 15.67
CA TRP A 208 6.51 8.73 16.83
C TRP A 208 7.59 9.29 17.76
N GLY A 209 8.65 8.52 18.00
CA GLY A 209 9.82 9.01 18.75
C GLY A 209 10.48 10.20 18.07
N ALA A 210 10.70 10.14 16.76
CA ALA A 210 11.26 11.24 15.97
C ALA A 210 10.38 12.50 16.00
N ILE A 211 9.04 12.35 15.86
CA ILE A 211 8.10 13.47 15.97
C ILE A 211 8.14 14.07 17.37
N TYR A 212 8.14 13.24 18.41
CA TYR A 212 8.17 13.68 19.80
C TYR A 212 9.46 14.46 20.14
N LEU A 213 10.61 13.98 19.64
CA LEU A 213 11.92 14.60 19.82
C LEU A 213 12.14 15.83 18.90
N GLY A 214 11.17 16.20 18.07
CA GLY A 214 11.27 17.38 17.20
C GLY A 214 12.15 17.18 15.96
N ALA A 215 12.37 15.96 15.50
CA ALA A 215 13.18 15.67 14.31
C ALA A 215 12.59 16.23 13.00
N GLY A 216 11.32 16.66 13.00
CA GLY A 216 10.69 17.33 11.86
C GLY A 216 10.72 16.49 10.58
N LEU A 217 11.30 17.03 9.49
CA LEU A 217 11.37 16.34 8.18
C LEU A 217 12.23 15.08 8.19
N TRP A 218 13.10 14.88 9.19
CA TRP A 218 13.87 13.64 9.33
C TRP A 218 13.02 12.44 9.74
N THR A 219 11.80 12.64 10.21
CA THR A 219 10.90 11.57 10.64
C THR A 219 10.72 10.47 9.58
N GLY A 220 10.55 10.85 8.32
CA GLY A 220 10.39 9.89 7.22
C GLY A 220 11.64 9.05 6.98
N SER A 221 12.81 9.68 6.88
CA SER A 221 14.09 8.99 6.68
C SER A 221 14.47 8.10 7.86
N ILE A 222 14.23 8.55 9.11
CA ILE A 222 14.47 7.74 10.31
C ILE A 222 13.60 6.48 10.28
N SER A 223 12.31 6.61 9.99
CA SER A 223 11.37 5.50 9.94
C SER A 223 11.75 4.45 8.89
N ILE A 224 12.13 4.89 7.68
CA ILE A 224 12.57 3.97 6.61
C ILE A 224 13.92 3.36 6.96
N THR A 225 14.86 4.11 7.54
CA THR A 225 16.16 3.58 7.96
C THR A 225 16.03 2.50 9.02
N VAL A 226 15.15 2.67 10.01
CA VAL A 226 14.86 1.64 11.01
C VAL A 226 14.29 0.38 10.33
N MET A 227 13.42 0.54 9.33
CA MET A 227 12.92 -0.58 8.54
C MET A 227 14.03 -1.28 7.72
N LEU A 228 14.99 -0.53 7.18
CA LEU A 228 16.15 -1.09 6.47
C LEU A 228 17.05 -1.87 7.42
N ILE A 229 17.33 -1.36 8.61
CA ILE A 229 18.10 -2.06 9.65
C ILE A 229 17.39 -3.36 10.04
N TRP A 230 16.08 -3.31 10.28
CA TRP A 230 15.28 -4.50 10.57
C TRP A 230 15.34 -5.50 9.42
N SER A 231 15.28 -5.03 8.18
CA SER A 231 15.40 -5.87 6.98
C SER A 231 16.76 -6.57 6.93
N ALA A 232 17.85 -5.84 7.18
CA ALA A 232 19.20 -6.40 7.18
C ALA A 232 19.37 -7.46 8.29
N ILE A 233 18.88 -7.18 9.50
CA ILE A 233 18.92 -8.14 10.63
C ILE A 233 18.12 -9.40 10.27
N PHE A 234 16.90 -9.26 9.79
CA PHE A 234 16.02 -10.39 9.48
C PHE A 234 16.58 -11.26 8.36
N LEU A 235 17.11 -10.67 7.29
CA LEU A 235 17.69 -11.40 6.17
C LEU A 235 19.00 -12.10 6.55
N SER A 236 19.90 -11.44 7.27
CA SER A 236 21.17 -12.02 7.69
C SER A 236 20.97 -13.15 8.70
N TRP A 237 19.98 -13.05 9.59
CA TRP A 237 19.70 -14.07 10.58
C TRP A 237 18.96 -15.29 10.01
N ARG A 238 17.93 -15.05 9.15
CA ARG A 238 16.99 -16.11 8.74
C ARG A 238 17.26 -16.69 7.37
N TYR A 239 17.76 -15.87 6.42
CA TYR A 239 17.84 -16.22 5.00
C TYR A 239 19.24 -16.15 4.40
N ARG A 240 20.27 -16.08 5.22
CA ARG A 240 21.66 -16.04 4.78
C ARG A 240 22.01 -17.17 3.79
N HIS A 241 21.65 -18.42 4.10
CA HIS A 241 21.91 -19.57 3.25
C HIS A 241 20.96 -19.68 2.05
N PHE A 242 19.78 -19.07 2.14
CA PHE A 242 18.84 -19.04 1.03
C PHE A 242 19.40 -18.28 -0.18
N PHE A 243 20.11 -17.18 0.06
CA PHE A 243 20.62 -16.32 -1.00
C PHE A 243 22.03 -16.69 -1.50
N GLU A 244 22.68 -17.71 -0.93
CA GLU A 244 24.00 -18.21 -1.39
C GLU A 244 24.00 -18.53 -2.90
N PRO A 245 23.04 -19.27 -3.49
CA PRO A 245 23.04 -19.59 -4.92
C PRO A 245 22.93 -18.35 -5.82
N PHE A 246 22.31 -17.26 -5.34
CA PHE A 246 22.13 -16.05 -6.13
C PHE A 246 23.42 -15.23 -6.31
N LEU A 247 24.47 -15.53 -5.57
CA LEU A 247 25.80 -14.93 -5.71
C LEU A 247 26.62 -15.60 -6.83
N SER A 248 26.24 -16.79 -7.28
CA SER A 248 26.90 -17.53 -8.33
C SER A 248 26.20 -17.36 -9.69
N ARG A 249 26.91 -17.66 -10.79
CA ARG A 249 26.29 -17.64 -12.13
C ARG A 249 25.37 -18.84 -12.31
N PRO A 250 24.16 -18.65 -12.88
CA PRO A 250 23.26 -19.76 -13.18
C PRO A 250 23.91 -20.70 -14.21
N THR A 251 23.89 -21.99 -13.92
CA THR A 251 24.58 -23.04 -14.70
C THR A 251 23.71 -23.72 -15.75
N GLY A 252 22.38 -23.51 -15.71
CA GLY A 252 21.39 -24.11 -16.59
C GLY A 252 20.52 -23.08 -17.31
N PRO A 253 19.28 -23.45 -17.67
CA PRO A 253 18.33 -22.58 -18.35
C PRO A 253 18.07 -21.27 -17.57
N ARG A 254 17.84 -20.18 -18.30
CA ARG A 254 17.59 -18.85 -17.73
C ARG A 254 16.23 -18.34 -18.13
N VAL A 255 15.63 -17.51 -17.29
CA VAL A 255 14.39 -16.81 -17.62
C VAL A 255 14.67 -15.74 -18.68
N SER A 256 13.85 -15.72 -19.73
CA SER A 256 13.95 -14.72 -20.79
C SER A 256 13.15 -13.46 -20.41
N TRP A 257 13.87 -12.35 -20.22
CA TRP A 257 13.24 -11.09 -19.87
C TRP A 257 12.21 -10.63 -20.91
N TRP A 258 12.60 -10.58 -22.19
CA TRP A 258 11.76 -10.08 -23.28
C TRP A 258 10.69 -11.08 -23.71
N GLY A 259 11.01 -12.38 -23.66
CA GLY A 259 10.10 -13.43 -24.10
C GLY A 259 9.02 -13.80 -23.09
N GLU A 260 9.34 -13.76 -21.78
CA GLU A 260 8.45 -14.26 -20.74
C GLU A 260 7.90 -13.13 -19.87
N ILE A 261 8.76 -12.22 -19.37
CA ILE A 261 8.39 -11.23 -18.36
C ILE A 261 7.75 -9.99 -18.99
N TRP A 262 8.37 -9.39 -20.02
CA TRP A 262 7.97 -8.12 -20.58
C TRP A 262 6.54 -8.12 -21.15
N GLN A 263 6.10 -9.23 -21.70
CA GLN A 263 4.75 -9.36 -22.25
C GLN A 263 3.63 -9.12 -21.22
N VAL A 264 3.89 -9.46 -19.95
CA VAL A 264 2.97 -9.24 -18.83
C VAL A 264 3.24 -7.90 -18.16
N GLN A 265 4.53 -7.52 -18.07
CA GLN A 265 5.01 -6.35 -17.36
C GLN A 265 4.42 -5.03 -17.84
N TRP A 266 4.48 -4.75 -19.15
CA TRP A 266 4.09 -3.44 -19.69
C TRP A 266 2.62 -3.07 -19.43
N ARG A 267 1.71 -4.07 -19.43
CA ARG A 267 0.29 -3.85 -19.12
C ARG A 267 0.08 -3.48 -17.66
N THR A 268 0.76 -4.20 -16.77
CA THR A 268 0.74 -3.93 -15.34
C THR A 268 1.35 -2.56 -15.04
N ALA A 269 2.47 -2.22 -15.70
CA ALA A 269 3.14 -0.95 -15.57
C ALA A 269 2.22 0.25 -15.85
N LEU A 270 1.45 0.20 -16.95
CA LEU A 270 0.52 1.26 -17.30
C LEU A 270 -0.56 1.48 -16.23
N SER A 271 -1.09 0.39 -15.64
CA SER A 271 -2.07 0.49 -14.56
C SER A 271 -1.46 1.11 -13.30
N TYR A 272 -0.23 0.73 -12.92
CA TYR A 272 0.45 1.28 -11.74
C TYR A 272 0.83 2.75 -11.91
N MET A 273 1.33 3.14 -13.10
CA MET A 273 1.61 4.54 -13.42
C MET A 273 0.35 5.41 -13.32
N SER A 274 -0.78 4.92 -13.85
CA SER A 274 -2.06 5.61 -13.74
C SER A 274 -2.47 5.82 -12.28
N GLY A 275 -2.18 4.85 -11.41
CA GLY A 275 -2.45 4.92 -9.97
C GLY A 275 -1.78 6.11 -9.28
N TYR A 276 -0.57 6.51 -9.69
CA TYR A 276 0.09 7.71 -9.17
C TYR A 276 -0.74 8.97 -9.45
N PHE A 277 -1.18 9.16 -10.68
CA PHE A 277 -1.95 10.33 -11.08
C PHE A 277 -3.35 10.37 -10.45
N THR A 278 -3.89 9.23 -10.04
CA THR A 278 -5.20 9.17 -9.37
C THR A 278 -5.15 9.43 -7.87
N SER A 279 -3.96 9.40 -7.23
CA SER A 279 -3.88 9.44 -5.77
C SER A 279 -2.77 10.33 -5.19
N GLN A 280 -1.68 10.57 -5.92
CA GLN A 280 -0.48 11.20 -5.38
C GLN A 280 -0.17 12.59 -5.99
N VAL A 281 -0.68 12.89 -7.16
CA VAL A 281 -0.39 14.15 -7.88
C VAL A 281 -0.93 15.40 -7.18
N PHE A 282 -1.94 15.26 -6.34
CA PHE A 282 -2.67 16.36 -5.71
C PHE A 282 -1.78 17.26 -4.85
N THR A 283 -1.02 16.64 -3.95
CA THR A 283 -0.19 17.36 -2.98
C THR A 283 0.94 18.15 -3.66
N PRO A 284 1.72 17.61 -4.63
CA PRO A 284 2.70 18.38 -5.37
C PRO A 284 2.11 19.54 -6.16
N VAL A 285 0.94 19.35 -6.79
CA VAL A 285 0.26 20.45 -7.52
C VAL A 285 -0.13 21.58 -6.57
N LEU A 286 -0.78 21.25 -5.44
CA LEU A 286 -1.16 22.25 -4.45
C LEU A 286 0.04 22.92 -3.83
N PHE A 287 1.14 22.19 -3.57
CA PHE A 287 2.37 22.75 -3.05
C PHE A 287 2.97 23.79 -4.01
N HIS A 288 3.00 23.49 -5.30
CA HIS A 288 3.57 24.38 -6.31
C HIS A 288 2.75 25.67 -6.48
N PHE A 289 1.42 25.59 -6.51
CA PHE A 289 0.56 26.74 -6.84
C PHE A 289 0.08 27.50 -5.60
N HIS A 290 -0.11 26.81 -4.47
CA HIS A 290 -0.74 27.38 -3.27
C HIS A 290 0.12 27.24 -1.99
N GLY A 291 1.31 26.68 -2.10
CA GLY A 291 2.29 26.59 -1.01
C GLY A 291 2.09 25.41 -0.06
N ALA A 292 3.01 25.35 0.92
CA ALA A 292 3.14 24.21 1.82
C ALA A 292 1.91 23.96 2.70
N ILE A 293 1.27 25.01 3.20
CA ILE A 293 0.14 24.90 4.15
C ILE A 293 -1.03 24.16 3.51
N VAL A 294 -1.46 24.59 2.30
CA VAL A 294 -2.60 23.98 1.59
C VAL A 294 -2.28 22.54 1.20
N ALA A 295 -1.06 22.29 0.72
CA ALA A 295 -0.60 20.93 0.42
C ALA A 295 -0.61 20.03 1.65
N GLY A 296 -0.20 20.58 2.80
CA GLY A 296 -0.21 19.86 4.08
C GLY A 296 -1.60 19.51 4.58
N GLN A 297 -2.54 20.45 4.48
CA GLN A 297 -3.95 20.21 4.81
C GLN A 297 -4.54 19.08 3.93
N PHE A 298 -4.27 19.14 2.63
CA PHE A 298 -4.75 18.14 1.68
C PHE A 298 -4.12 16.76 1.94
N GLY A 299 -2.79 16.71 2.06
CA GLY A 299 -2.04 15.47 2.31
C GLY A 299 -2.44 14.78 3.62
N MET A 300 -2.62 15.56 4.71
CA MET A 300 -3.10 15.03 5.98
C MET A 300 -4.52 14.48 5.87
N THR A 301 -5.43 15.22 5.23
CA THR A 301 -6.81 14.76 5.01
C THR A 301 -6.83 13.46 4.20
N LEU A 302 -6.02 13.36 3.13
CA LEU A 302 -5.88 12.12 2.36
C LEU A 302 -5.33 10.97 3.19
N SER A 303 -4.38 11.22 4.09
CA SER A 303 -3.81 10.19 4.98
C SER A 303 -4.88 9.61 5.92
N ILE A 304 -5.73 10.46 6.50
CA ILE A 304 -6.83 10.04 7.37
C ILE A 304 -7.88 9.24 6.57
N VAL A 305 -8.29 9.75 5.40
CA VAL A 305 -9.27 9.06 4.55
C VAL A 305 -8.71 7.78 3.95
N GLY A 306 -7.41 7.75 3.67
CA GLY A 306 -6.69 6.55 3.23
C GLY A 306 -6.78 5.40 4.22
N ALA A 307 -6.82 5.68 5.53
CA ALA A 307 -7.05 4.66 6.56
C ALA A 307 -8.43 4.01 6.42
N ILE A 308 -9.47 4.78 6.09
CA ILE A 308 -10.82 4.23 5.80
C ILE A 308 -10.76 3.28 4.59
N GLY A 309 -10.05 3.68 3.53
CA GLY A 309 -9.84 2.85 2.34
C GLY A 309 -9.12 1.54 2.64
N ALA A 310 -8.06 1.58 3.45
CA ALA A 310 -7.35 0.39 3.90
C ALA A 310 -8.25 -0.56 4.69
N PHE A 311 -9.09 -0.01 5.57
CA PHE A 311 -10.07 -0.79 6.33
C PHE A 311 -11.14 -1.42 5.42
N ALA A 312 -11.71 -0.66 4.50
CA ALA A 312 -12.66 -1.17 3.51
C ALA A 312 -12.07 -2.29 2.63
N GLY A 313 -10.79 -2.18 2.26
CA GLY A 313 -10.05 -3.18 1.49
C GLY A 313 -9.92 -4.55 2.16
N MET A 314 -10.03 -4.62 3.50
CA MET A 314 -9.94 -5.89 4.24
C MET A 314 -11.04 -6.89 3.87
N TRP A 315 -12.18 -6.42 3.37
CA TRP A 315 -13.26 -7.30 2.91
C TRP A 315 -13.09 -7.79 1.48
N SER A 316 -12.46 -7.01 0.60
CA SER A 316 -12.36 -7.33 -0.83
C SER A 316 -11.07 -8.05 -1.21
N VAL A 317 -9.92 -7.54 -0.78
CA VAL A 317 -8.60 -8.04 -1.21
C VAL A 317 -8.35 -9.53 -0.90
N PRO A 318 -8.67 -10.05 0.30
CA PRO A 318 -8.43 -11.47 0.61
C PRO A 318 -9.37 -12.44 -0.12
N ARG A 319 -10.38 -11.94 -0.83
CA ARG A 319 -11.39 -12.78 -1.51
C ARG A 319 -10.99 -13.23 -2.91
N GLY A 320 -9.90 -12.72 -3.48
CA GLY A 320 -9.41 -13.11 -4.80
C GLY A 320 -9.30 -14.63 -4.99
N PRO A 321 -8.63 -15.39 -4.13
CA PRO A 321 -8.57 -16.86 -4.23
C PRO A 321 -9.93 -17.53 -4.12
N GLN A 322 -10.83 -17.03 -3.27
CA GLN A 322 -12.19 -17.57 -3.13
C GLN A 322 -12.99 -17.39 -4.43
N TYR A 323 -12.91 -16.21 -5.07
CA TYR A 323 -13.52 -15.99 -6.38
C TYR A 323 -12.96 -16.95 -7.42
N ALA A 324 -11.64 -17.16 -7.47
CA ALA A 324 -11.01 -18.07 -8.42
C ALA A 324 -11.52 -19.52 -8.30
N VAL A 325 -11.69 -20.02 -7.06
CA VAL A 325 -12.26 -21.36 -6.80
C VAL A 325 -13.72 -21.45 -7.25
N MET A 326 -14.54 -20.45 -6.91
CA MET A 326 -15.95 -20.42 -7.29
C MET A 326 -16.15 -20.32 -8.81
N ILE A 327 -15.27 -19.57 -9.50
CA ILE A 327 -15.23 -19.48 -10.98
C ILE A 327 -14.92 -20.86 -11.56
N ALA A 328 -13.90 -21.56 -11.04
CA ALA A 328 -13.54 -22.90 -11.50
C ALA A 328 -14.68 -23.91 -11.32
N ARG A 329 -15.51 -23.71 -10.30
CA ARG A 329 -16.72 -24.54 -10.03
C ARG A 329 -17.97 -24.07 -10.77
N LYS A 330 -17.89 -22.97 -11.52
CA LYS A 330 -19.03 -22.33 -12.22
C LYS A 330 -20.18 -21.91 -11.28
N GLU A 331 -19.86 -21.57 -10.02
CA GLU A 331 -20.83 -21.17 -9.00
C GLU A 331 -21.22 -19.67 -9.14
N TYR A 332 -21.61 -19.22 -10.32
CA TYR A 332 -21.79 -17.81 -10.68
C TYR A 332 -22.80 -17.07 -9.80
N LYS A 333 -23.92 -17.73 -9.40
CA LYS A 333 -24.91 -17.12 -8.51
C LYS A 333 -24.34 -16.80 -7.12
N ALA A 334 -23.53 -17.73 -6.59
CA ALA A 334 -22.90 -17.56 -5.28
C ALA A 334 -21.83 -16.44 -5.32
N ILE A 335 -21.05 -16.36 -6.41
CA ILE A 335 -20.08 -15.27 -6.64
C ILE A 335 -20.78 -13.91 -6.64
N ASP A 336 -21.90 -13.79 -7.36
CA ASP A 336 -22.66 -12.53 -7.46
C ASP A 336 -23.26 -12.10 -6.12
N GLN A 337 -23.71 -13.07 -5.30
CA GLN A 337 -24.18 -12.78 -3.95
C GLN A 337 -23.07 -12.29 -3.05
N LEU A 338 -21.91 -12.95 -3.10
CA LEU A 338 -20.72 -12.56 -2.35
C LEU A 338 -20.24 -11.16 -2.76
N LEU A 339 -20.14 -10.89 -4.08
CA LEU A 339 -19.74 -9.58 -4.59
C LEU A 339 -20.69 -8.47 -4.10
N ARG A 340 -22.01 -8.69 -4.21
CA ARG A 340 -23.01 -7.72 -3.71
C ARG A 340 -22.86 -7.44 -2.23
N HIS A 341 -22.60 -8.47 -1.43
CA HIS A 341 -22.37 -8.32 0.01
C HIS A 341 -21.10 -7.48 0.28
N ILE A 342 -20.00 -7.79 -0.40
CA ILE A 342 -18.74 -7.03 -0.26
C ILE A 342 -18.90 -5.58 -0.72
N MET A 343 -19.57 -5.33 -1.85
CA MET A 343 -19.84 -3.97 -2.32
C MET A 343 -20.65 -3.16 -1.30
N LYS A 344 -21.71 -3.75 -0.73
CA LYS A 344 -22.51 -3.10 0.32
C LYS A 344 -21.64 -2.79 1.55
N ALA A 345 -20.85 -3.76 2.02
CA ALA A 345 -19.97 -3.57 3.15
C ALA A 345 -18.93 -2.45 2.89
N THR A 346 -18.32 -2.44 1.70
CA THR A 346 -17.37 -1.39 1.28
C THR A 346 -18.01 -0.01 1.30
N ILE A 347 -19.19 0.14 0.70
CA ILE A 347 -19.93 1.42 0.67
C ILE A 347 -20.31 1.87 2.08
N VAL A 348 -20.82 0.96 2.93
CA VAL A 348 -21.16 1.27 4.32
C VAL A 348 -19.95 1.76 5.11
N VAL A 349 -18.80 1.11 4.95
CA VAL A 349 -17.54 1.52 5.61
C VAL A 349 -17.10 2.91 5.17
N PHE A 350 -17.14 3.20 3.86
CA PHE A 350 -16.80 4.53 3.36
C PHE A 350 -17.80 5.60 3.79
N LEU A 351 -19.09 5.30 3.84
CA LEU A 351 -20.10 6.22 4.34
C LEU A 351 -19.92 6.52 5.83
N LEU A 352 -19.86 5.48 6.67
CA LEU A 352 -19.71 5.64 8.12
C LEU A 352 -18.37 6.31 8.47
N GLY A 353 -17.27 5.84 7.88
CA GLY A 353 -15.95 6.43 8.09
C GLY A 353 -15.87 7.85 7.56
N GLY A 354 -16.42 8.14 6.37
CA GLY A 354 -16.47 9.47 5.77
C GLY A 354 -17.29 10.45 6.60
N ILE A 355 -18.50 10.05 7.03
CA ILE A 355 -19.34 10.87 7.91
C ILE A 355 -18.62 11.15 9.24
N SER A 356 -17.96 10.14 9.82
CA SER A 356 -17.21 10.32 11.09
C SER A 356 -16.07 11.33 10.93
N VAL A 357 -15.30 11.26 9.86
CA VAL A 357 -14.22 12.23 9.58
C VAL A 357 -14.80 13.61 9.30
N TRP A 358 -15.87 13.71 8.51
CA TRP A 358 -16.51 14.98 8.22
C TRP A 358 -17.07 15.65 9.49
N LEU A 359 -17.79 14.88 10.33
CA LEU A 359 -18.29 15.36 11.61
C LEU A 359 -17.17 15.83 12.54
N LEU A 360 -16.08 15.05 12.63
CA LEU A 360 -14.93 15.45 13.42
C LEU A 360 -14.39 16.82 12.98
N VAL A 361 -14.16 16.99 11.66
CA VAL A 361 -13.64 18.25 11.13
C VAL A 361 -14.64 19.38 11.30
N TYR A 362 -15.93 19.11 11.10
CA TYR A 362 -16.99 20.11 11.33
C TYR A 362 -17.02 20.59 12.79
N ILE A 363 -16.98 19.67 13.75
CA ILE A 363 -16.94 19.99 15.17
C ILE A 363 -15.68 20.81 15.51
N LEU A 364 -14.48 20.37 15.04
CA LEU A 364 -13.23 21.10 15.24
C LEU A 364 -13.31 22.55 14.71
N ASN A 365 -13.99 22.77 13.58
CA ASN A 365 -14.20 24.10 13.03
C ASN A 365 -15.18 24.93 13.90
N VAL A 366 -16.30 24.35 14.33
CA VAL A 366 -17.30 25.04 15.17
C VAL A 366 -16.72 25.50 16.51
N ILE A 367 -15.87 24.66 17.16
CA ILE A 367 -15.22 25.00 18.44
C ILE A 367 -13.93 25.81 18.24
N ASN A 368 -13.60 26.21 17.00
CA ASN A 368 -12.35 26.91 16.65
C ASN A 368 -11.07 26.24 17.20
N HIS A 369 -11.03 24.89 17.18
CA HIS A 369 -9.89 24.15 17.68
C HIS A 369 -8.68 24.33 16.74
N PRO A 370 -7.43 24.47 17.25
CA PRO A 370 -6.23 24.67 16.41
C PRO A 370 -6.02 23.58 15.35
N PHE A 371 -6.50 22.36 15.57
CA PHE A 371 -6.41 21.26 14.61
C PHE A 371 -7.30 21.47 13.39
N ALA A 372 -8.32 22.31 13.45
CA ALA A 372 -9.15 22.64 12.28
C ALA A 372 -8.30 23.27 11.18
N ALA A 373 -7.36 24.14 11.52
CA ALA A 373 -6.45 24.79 10.59
C ALA A 373 -5.45 23.85 9.93
N ARG A 374 -5.33 22.59 10.41
CA ARG A 374 -4.44 21.56 9.87
C ARG A 374 -5.09 20.66 8.82
N LEU A 375 -6.40 20.74 8.67
CA LEU A 375 -7.22 19.93 7.80
C LEU A 375 -7.90 20.81 6.74
N LEU A 376 -8.45 20.20 5.72
CA LEU A 376 -9.28 20.91 4.74
C LEU A 376 -10.57 21.44 5.37
N SER A 377 -11.18 22.44 4.75
CA SER A 377 -12.49 22.94 5.17
C SER A 377 -13.57 21.86 5.06
N PRO A 378 -14.63 21.91 5.91
CA PRO A 378 -15.70 20.91 5.91
C PRO A 378 -16.35 20.71 4.53
N LEU A 379 -16.52 21.79 3.74
CA LEU A 379 -17.08 21.71 2.39
C LEU A 379 -16.12 20.94 1.45
N THR A 380 -14.84 21.27 1.47
CA THR A 380 -13.85 20.62 0.61
C THR A 380 -13.74 19.12 0.94
N ILE A 381 -13.76 18.77 2.23
CA ILE A 381 -13.76 17.36 2.68
C ILE A 381 -15.03 16.64 2.20
N ALA A 382 -16.21 17.26 2.29
CA ALA A 382 -17.45 16.64 1.81
C ALA A 382 -17.39 16.30 0.32
N ILE A 383 -16.90 17.24 -0.51
CA ILE A 383 -16.73 17.02 -1.97
C ILE A 383 -15.70 15.90 -2.22
N LEU A 384 -14.58 15.93 -1.53
CA LEU A 384 -13.52 14.90 -1.67
C LEU A 384 -14.03 13.53 -1.26
N LEU A 385 -14.74 13.40 -0.14
CA LEU A 385 -15.31 12.14 0.35
C LEU A 385 -16.34 11.57 -0.62
N LEU A 386 -17.21 12.41 -1.21
CA LEU A 386 -18.12 11.98 -2.25
C LEU A 386 -17.36 11.39 -3.45
N GLY A 387 -16.29 12.06 -3.90
CA GLY A 387 -15.43 11.55 -4.96
C GLY A 387 -14.80 10.21 -4.61
N ILE A 388 -14.32 10.04 -3.37
CA ILE A 388 -13.72 8.79 -2.89
C ILE A 388 -14.74 7.67 -2.78
N ILE A 389 -15.96 7.95 -2.34
CA ILE A 389 -17.07 6.97 -2.30
C ILE A 389 -17.38 6.49 -3.71
N VAL A 390 -17.54 7.41 -4.68
CA VAL A 390 -17.81 7.07 -6.09
C VAL A 390 -16.67 6.22 -6.68
N ALA A 391 -15.42 6.63 -6.47
CA ALA A 391 -14.23 5.91 -6.97
C ALA A 391 -14.13 4.48 -6.41
N ASN A 392 -14.47 4.28 -5.14
CA ASN A 392 -14.32 3.01 -4.45
C ASN A 392 -15.58 2.14 -4.44
N ALA A 393 -16.74 2.66 -4.84
CA ALA A 393 -17.98 1.89 -4.91
C ALA A 393 -17.86 0.63 -5.78
N LEU A 394 -17.08 0.71 -6.86
CA LEU A 394 -16.82 -0.40 -7.79
C LEU A 394 -15.47 -1.11 -7.54
N SER A 395 -14.70 -0.72 -6.52
CA SER A 395 -13.39 -1.34 -6.28
C SER A 395 -13.43 -2.87 -6.07
N PRO A 396 -14.46 -3.47 -5.44
CA PRO A 396 -14.55 -4.93 -5.32
C PRO A 396 -14.72 -5.64 -6.67
N THR A 397 -15.27 -4.97 -7.68
CA THR A 397 -15.44 -5.55 -9.02
C THR A 397 -14.10 -5.80 -9.71
N SER A 398 -13.08 -5.00 -9.41
CA SER A 398 -11.73 -5.20 -9.94
C SER A 398 -11.10 -6.50 -9.44
N VAL A 399 -11.28 -6.84 -8.16
CA VAL A 399 -10.80 -8.10 -7.58
C VAL A 399 -11.53 -9.29 -8.21
N TYR A 400 -12.84 -9.17 -8.39
CA TYR A 400 -13.68 -10.17 -9.05
C TYR A 400 -13.24 -10.43 -10.49
N LEU A 401 -13.04 -9.38 -11.31
CA LEU A 401 -12.65 -9.54 -12.72
C LEU A 401 -11.22 -10.09 -12.86
N ARG A 402 -10.29 -9.66 -12.00
CA ARG A 402 -8.92 -10.21 -11.98
C ARG A 402 -8.87 -11.71 -11.64
N ALA A 403 -9.84 -12.20 -10.86
CA ALA A 403 -9.93 -13.64 -10.57
C ALA A 403 -10.18 -14.49 -11.83
N HIS A 404 -10.69 -13.91 -12.92
CA HIS A 404 -10.79 -14.54 -14.24
C HIS A 404 -9.47 -14.51 -15.06
N LYS A 405 -8.35 -14.09 -14.45
CA LYS A 405 -7.04 -13.94 -15.12
C LYS A 405 -7.06 -12.94 -16.29
N ARG A 406 -7.90 -11.93 -16.25
CA ARG A 406 -8.04 -10.88 -17.26
C ARG A 406 -8.01 -9.49 -16.60
N GLU A 407 -7.50 -8.49 -17.32
CA GLU A 407 -7.35 -7.09 -16.85
C GLU A 407 -8.16 -6.14 -17.76
N PRO A 408 -9.49 -6.15 -17.69
CA PRO A 408 -10.30 -5.32 -18.60
C PRO A 408 -10.27 -3.83 -18.25
N PHE A 409 -9.79 -3.47 -17.05
CA PHE A 409 -9.77 -2.08 -16.56
C PHE A 409 -8.51 -1.27 -16.96
N VAL A 410 -7.56 -1.82 -17.72
CA VAL A 410 -6.33 -1.10 -18.08
C VAL A 410 -6.62 0.21 -18.80
N ALA A 411 -7.46 0.16 -19.86
CA ALA A 411 -7.78 1.35 -20.65
C ALA A 411 -8.45 2.45 -19.82
N ILE A 412 -9.44 2.10 -19.02
CA ILE A 412 -10.12 3.08 -18.18
C ILE A 412 -9.23 3.61 -17.06
N SER A 413 -8.30 2.81 -16.51
CA SER A 413 -7.32 3.28 -15.53
C SER A 413 -6.42 4.38 -16.11
N ILE A 414 -5.96 4.21 -17.36
CA ILE A 414 -5.14 5.20 -18.06
C ILE A 414 -5.94 6.49 -18.26
N VAL A 415 -7.16 6.38 -18.77
CA VAL A 415 -8.03 7.55 -18.99
C VAL A 415 -8.34 8.25 -17.67
N THR A 416 -8.60 7.50 -16.60
CA THR A 416 -8.81 8.05 -15.26
C THR A 416 -7.59 8.81 -14.77
N GLY A 417 -6.39 8.23 -14.90
CA GLY A 417 -5.14 8.89 -14.51
C GLY A 417 -4.89 10.19 -15.26
N ILE A 418 -5.08 10.18 -16.58
CA ILE A 418 -4.94 11.38 -17.43
C ILE A 418 -5.98 12.43 -17.05
N LEU A 419 -7.26 12.05 -16.95
CA LEU A 419 -8.33 12.98 -16.66
C LEU A 419 -8.16 13.61 -15.27
N ILE A 420 -7.88 12.82 -14.23
CA ILE A 420 -7.63 13.33 -12.88
C ILE A 420 -6.36 14.18 -12.85
N GLY A 421 -5.26 13.74 -13.49
CA GLY A 421 -4.02 14.50 -13.51
C GLY A 421 -4.19 15.88 -14.18
N LEU A 422 -4.80 15.93 -15.36
CA LEU A 422 -5.02 17.19 -16.10
C LEU A 422 -6.04 18.09 -15.39
N SER A 423 -7.18 17.54 -14.95
CA SER A 423 -8.19 18.35 -14.22
C SER A 423 -7.64 18.86 -12.88
N THR A 424 -6.80 18.10 -12.18
CA THR A 424 -6.11 18.55 -10.97
C THR A 424 -5.15 19.71 -11.27
N LEU A 425 -4.38 19.65 -12.35
CA LEU A 425 -3.51 20.76 -12.77
C LEU A 425 -4.32 22.01 -13.06
N VAL A 426 -5.41 21.93 -13.85
CA VAL A 426 -6.19 23.08 -14.25
C VAL A 426 -7.02 23.64 -13.09
N LEU A 427 -7.86 22.82 -12.47
CA LEU A 427 -8.76 23.29 -11.40
C LEU A 427 -8.02 23.50 -10.08
N GLY A 428 -7.00 22.68 -9.79
CA GLY A 428 -6.17 22.84 -8.60
C GLY A 428 -5.34 24.10 -8.63
N SER A 429 -4.80 24.52 -9.79
CA SER A 429 -4.06 25.77 -9.89
C SER A 429 -4.92 27.01 -9.73
N GLN A 430 -6.20 26.95 -10.16
CA GLN A 430 -7.12 28.10 -10.10
C GLN A 430 -7.91 28.18 -8.79
N PHE A 431 -8.41 27.02 -8.32
CA PHE A 431 -9.36 26.95 -7.19
C PHE A 431 -8.80 26.23 -5.96
N SER A 432 -7.47 26.04 -5.89
CA SER A 432 -6.80 25.44 -4.73
C SER A 432 -7.35 24.04 -4.39
N ALA A 433 -7.40 23.68 -3.11
CA ALA A 433 -7.86 22.38 -2.64
C ALA A 433 -9.31 22.03 -3.04
N VAL A 434 -10.19 23.04 -3.15
CA VAL A 434 -11.57 22.85 -3.63
C VAL A 434 -11.55 22.41 -5.10
N GLY A 435 -10.72 23.05 -5.93
CA GLY A 435 -10.57 22.70 -7.34
C GLY A 435 -10.09 21.24 -7.52
N VAL A 436 -9.15 20.78 -6.69
CA VAL A 436 -8.69 19.38 -6.70
C VAL A 436 -9.81 18.42 -6.29
N ALA A 437 -10.58 18.74 -5.24
CA ALA A 437 -11.70 17.92 -4.79
C ALA A 437 -12.80 17.81 -5.85
N VAL A 438 -13.13 18.92 -6.51
CA VAL A 438 -14.12 18.96 -7.62
C VAL A 438 -13.60 18.20 -8.83
N ALA A 439 -12.31 18.37 -9.20
CA ALA A 439 -11.66 17.62 -10.28
C ALA A 439 -11.76 16.12 -10.06
N TYR A 440 -11.43 15.67 -8.85
CA TYR A 440 -11.48 14.27 -8.47
C TYR A 440 -12.89 13.69 -8.51
N LEU A 441 -13.87 14.39 -7.92
CA LEU A 441 -15.29 13.99 -7.95
C LEU A 441 -15.81 13.95 -9.38
N GLY A 442 -15.60 15.01 -10.17
CA GLY A 442 -16.09 15.13 -11.54
C GLY A 442 -15.54 14.04 -12.45
N ALA A 443 -14.22 13.78 -12.39
CA ALA A 443 -13.60 12.71 -13.17
C ALA A 443 -14.19 11.34 -12.84
N ASN A 444 -14.35 11.03 -11.55
CA ASN A 444 -14.92 9.74 -11.13
C ASN A 444 -16.41 9.62 -11.51
N LEU A 445 -17.21 10.69 -11.45
CA LEU A 445 -18.60 10.67 -11.89
C LEU A 445 -18.72 10.43 -13.40
N ILE A 446 -17.90 11.11 -14.21
CA ILE A 446 -17.88 10.96 -15.67
C ILE A 446 -17.52 9.52 -16.07
N LEU A 447 -16.54 8.91 -15.38
CA LEU A 447 -16.03 7.59 -15.71
C LEU A 447 -16.80 6.44 -15.03
N PHE A 448 -17.67 6.75 -14.06
CA PHE A 448 -18.45 5.74 -13.35
C PHE A 448 -19.32 4.88 -14.26
N PRO A 449 -20.10 5.44 -15.23
CA PRO A 449 -20.90 4.64 -16.17
C PRO A 449 -20.05 3.72 -17.03
N TRP A 450 -18.85 4.17 -17.45
CA TRP A 450 -17.95 3.34 -18.25
C TRP A 450 -17.37 2.17 -17.44
N ASN A 451 -16.95 2.41 -16.17
CA ASN A 451 -16.56 1.34 -15.26
C ASN A 451 -17.66 0.29 -15.09
N LEU A 452 -18.89 0.75 -14.92
CA LEU A 452 -20.05 -0.09 -14.74
C LEU A 452 -20.36 -0.90 -16.01
N ALA A 453 -20.28 -0.28 -17.20
CA ALA A 453 -20.48 -0.93 -18.49
C ALA A 453 -19.44 -2.04 -18.74
N ILE A 454 -18.15 -1.78 -18.45
CA ILE A 454 -17.11 -2.81 -18.55
C ILE A 454 -17.44 -4.00 -17.65
N PHE A 455 -17.82 -3.74 -16.40
CA PHE A 455 -18.17 -4.81 -15.47
C PHE A 455 -19.33 -5.67 -15.96
N TYR A 456 -20.46 -5.05 -16.38
CA TYR A 456 -21.63 -5.80 -16.85
C TYR A 456 -21.35 -6.55 -18.15
N ARG A 457 -20.58 -5.94 -19.09
CA ARG A 457 -20.19 -6.60 -20.33
C ARG A 457 -19.34 -7.84 -20.05
N CYS A 458 -18.25 -7.71 -19.27
CA CYS A 458 -17.39 -8.84 -18.93
C CYS A 458 -18.16 -9.94 -18.18
N ARG A 459 -19.03 -9.56 -17.23
CA ARG A 459 -19.84 -10.50 -16.50
C ARG A 459 -20.79 -11.28 -17.42
N ARG A 460 -21.43 -10.60 -18.39
CA ARG A 460 -22.32 -11.24 -19.36
C ARG A 460 -21.55 -12.20 -20.25
N GLU A 461 -20.49 -11.74 -20.91
CA GLU A 461 -19.66 -12.54 -21.80
C GLU A 461 -19.05 -13.77 -21.12
N TRP A 462 -18.63 -13.68 -19.86
CA TRP A 462 -17.90 -14.75 -19.19
C TRP A 462 -18.79 -15.75 -18.45
N HIS A 463 -20.03 -15.39 -18.10
CA HIS A 463 -20.89 -16.25 -17.29
C HIS A 463 -22.13 -16.77 -18.03
N TYR A 464 -22.61 -16.08 -19.04
CA TYR A 464 -23.88 -16.37 -19.67
C TYR A 464 -23.80 -16.73 -21.16
N ASP A 465 -22.78 -16.24 -21.88
CA ASP A 465 -22.62 -16.52 -23.31
C ASP A 465 -21.84 -17.82 -23.61
N VAL A 466 -21.44 -18.61 -22.59
CA VAL A 466 -20.77 -19.92 -22.73
C VAL A 466 -21.77 -21.09 -22.82
N SER A 467 -23.06 -20.82 -22.84
CA SER A 467 -24.14 -21.82 -22.89
C SER A 467 -24.81 -21.95 -24.23
N SER A 468 -24.15 -21.44 -25.32
CA SER A 468 -24.60 -21.72 -26.73
C SER A 468 -23.56 -22.52 -27.50
#